data_a7a34e0233e87530d7800898ff41e742
#
_entry.id   a7a34e0233e87530d7800898ff41e742
#
_cell.length_a   1.000
_cell.length_b   1.000
_cell.length_c   1.000
_cell.angle_alpha   90.00
_cell.angle_beta   90.00
_cell.angle_gamma   90.00
#
_symmetry.space_group_name_H-M   'P 1'
#
loop_
_entity.id
_entity.type
_entity.pdbx_description
1 polymer ?
#
loop_
_entity_poly.entity_id
_entity_poly.type
_entity_poly.pdbx_seq_one_letter_code
_entity_poly.pdbx_strand_id
1 'polypeptide(L)' 'MAKTVYDVLFDRITAHAGAVADSMTSGAAKDYAEYRELCGLIRGLETAKREIADLAQHQLEIS' A
#
# COMPACT_ATOMS: atom_id res chain seq x y z
N MET A 1 0.04 -19.21 -13.47
CA MET A 1 -1.10 -19.20 -12.57
C MET A 1 -1.86 -17.89 -12.68
N ALA A 2 -3.17 -17.95 -12.67
CA ALA A 2 -3.99 -16.75 -12.78
C ALA A 2 -3.93 -15.96 -11.47
N LYS A 3 -3.88 -14.64 -11.59
CA LYS A 3 -3.94 -13.77 -10.42
C LYS A 3 -5.36 -13.70 -9.89
N THR A 4 -5.48 -13.67 -8.58
CA THR A 4 -6.77 -13.46 -7.93
C THR A 4 -7.04 -11.96 -7.85
N VAL A 5 -8.27 -11.59 -7.50
CA VAL A 5 -8.62 -10.20 -7.26
C VAL A 5 -7.79 -9.61 -6.11
N TYR A 6 -7.44 -10.44 -5.13
CA TYR A 6 -6.59 -10.00 -4.02
C TYR A 6 -5.20 -9.64 -4.50
N ASP A 7 -4.64 -10.44 -5.42
CA ASP A 7 -3.31 -10.17 -5.98
C ASP A 7 -3.30 -8.85 -6.74
N VAL A 8 -4.33 -8.61 -7.55
CA VAL A 8 -4.44 -7.39 -8.33
C VAL A 8 -4.55 -6.17 -7.40
N LEU A 9 -5.39 -6.29 -6.36
CA LEU A 9 -5.57 -5.19 -5.42
C LEU A 9 -4.29 -4.91 -4.64
N PHE A 10 -3.61 -5.96 -4.20
CA PHE A 10 -2.33 -5.83 -3.51
C PHE A 10 -1.32 -5.09 -4.38
N ASP A 11 -1.22 -5.47 -5.66
CA ASP A 11 -0.29 -4.83 -6.59
C ASP A 11 -0.63 -3.35 -6.80
N ARG A 12 -1.91 -3.02 -6.88
CA ARG A 12 -2.34 -1.63 -7.05
C ARG A 12 -2.00 -0.78 -5.84
N ILE A 13 -2.20 -1.31 -4.64
CA ILE A 13 -1.84 -0.59 -3.40
C ILE A 13 -0.32 -0.43 -3.33
N THR A 14 0.43 -1.45 -3.71
CA THR A 14 1.89 -1.38 -3.74
C THR A 14 2.36 -0.27 -4.68
N ALA A 15 1.73 -0.15 -5.84
CA ALA A 15 2.06 0.90 -6.81
C ALA A 15 1.75 2.29 -6.22
N HIS A 16 0.65 2.43 -5.51
CA HIS A 16 0.30 3.69 -4.84
C HIS A 16 1.34 4.08 -3.81
N ALA A 17 1.71 3.14 -2.95
CA ALA A 17 2.72 3.39 -1.92
C ALA A 17 4.06 3.78 -2.55
N GLY A 18 4.43 3.12 -3.64
CA GLY A 18 5.64 3.44 -4.38
C GLY A 18 5.62 4.85 -4.95
N ALA A 19 4.48 5.26 -5.51
CA ALA A 19 4.33 6.60 -6.06
C ALA A 19 4.45 7.67 -4.97
N VAL A 20 3.87 7.43 -3.80
CA VAL A 20 3.99 8.36 -2.67
C VAL A 20 5.43 8.45 -2.19
N ALA A 21 6.12 7.30 -2.08
CA ALA A 21 7.52 7.27 -1.68
C ALA A 21 8.40 8.03 -2.67
N ASP A 22 8.14 7.85 -3.97
CA ASP A 22 8.87 8.55 -5.02
C ASP A 22 8.67 10.06 -4.93
N SER A 23 7.44 10.49 -4.63
CA SER A 23 7.14 11.91 -4.43
C SER A 23 7.96 12.50 -3.30
N MET A 24 8.07 11.76 -2.19
CA MET A 24 8.86 12.21 -1.04
C MET A 24 10.33 12.36 -1.41
N THR A 25 10.85 11.38 -2.15
CA THR A 25 12.25 11.36 -2.57
C THR A 25 12.56 12.51 -3.52
N SER A 26 11.62 12.88 -4.38
CA SER A 26 11.81 13.97 -5.36
C SER A 26 11.56 15.35 -4.77
N GLY A 27 11.28 15.46 -3.48
CA GLY A 27 11.14 16.73 -2.80
C GLY A 27 9.74 17.32 -2.87
N ALA A 28 8.72 16.51 -3.06
CA ALA A 28 7.34 16.99 -3.09
C ALA A 28 6.90 17.56 -1.75
N ALA A 29 7.47 17.06 -0.64
CA ALA A 29 7.16 17.56 0.69
C ALA A 29 7.88 18.89 0.90
N LYS A 30 7.12 19.95 1.14
CA LYS A 30 7.66 21.29 1.30
C LYS A 30 8.14 21.57 2.72
N ASP A 31 7.58 20.89 3.68
CA ASP A 31 7.93 21.08 5.09
C ASP A 31 7.72 19.79 5.87
N TYR A 32 8.03 19.84 7.15
CA TYR A 32 7.96 18.66 8.02
C TYR A 32 6.54 18.14 8.17
N ALA A 33 5.56 19.04 8.21
CA ALA A 33 4.15 18.64 8.35
C ALA A 33 3.71 17.83 7.12
N GLU A 34 4.06 18.28 5.92
CA GLU A 34 3.75 17.55 4.69
C GLU A 34 4.47 16.21 4.66
N TYR A 35 5.72 16.17 5.10
CA TYR A 35 6.49 14.95 5.17
C TYR A 35 5.81 13.94 6.09
N ARG A 36 5.35 14.39 7.26
CA ARG A 36 4.65 13.51 8.19
C ARG A 36 3.34 12.98 7.61
N GLU A 37 2.62 13.83 6.88
CA GLU A 37 1.38 13.43 6.20
C GLU A 37 1.63 12.30 5.21
N LEU A 38 2.67 12.45 4.40
CA LEU A 38 3.02 11.44 3.41
C LEU A 38 3.47 10.14 4.07
N CYS A 39 4.21 10.23 5.18
CA CYS A 39 4.59 9.04 5.95
C CYS A 39 3.36 8.32 6.49
N GLY A 40 2.37 9.07 6.97
CA GLY A 40 1.12 8.51 7.45
C GLY A 40 0.35 7.82 6.34
N LEU A 41 0.35 8.40 5.15
CA LEU A 41 -0.31 7.81 3.99
C LEU A 41 0.35 6.48 3.61
N ILE A 42 1.67 6.45 3.57
CA ILE A 42 2.41 5.21 3.27
C ILE A 42 2.10 4.14 4.33
N ARG A 43 2.08 4.54 5.59
CA ARG A 43 1.78 3.61 6.68
C ARG A 43 0.37 3.04 6.54
N GLY A 44 -0.59 3.88 6.15
CA GLY A 44 -1.96 3.44 5.89
C GLY A 44 -2.04 2.46 4.74
N LEU A 45 -1.30 2.74 3.66
CA LEU A 45 -1.26 1.84 2.50
C LEU A 45 -0.60 0.50 2.86
N GLU A 46 0.45 0.52 3.69
CA GLU A 46 1.08 -0.71 4.15
C GLU A 46 0.13 -1.53 5.02
N THR A 47 -0.65 -0.86 5.86
CA THR A 47 -1.67 -1.53 6.67
C THR A 47 -2.72 -2.18 5.77
N ALA A 48 -3.16 -1.47 4.74
CA ALA A 48 -4.13 -2.00 3.79
C ALA A 48 -3.59 -3.24 3.07
N LYS A 49 -2.32 -3.22 2.68
CA LYS A 49 -1.67 -4.38 2.05
C LYS A 49 -1.70 -5.59 2.98
N ARG A 50 -1.42 -5.37 4.25
CA ARG A 50 -1.44 -6.45 5.24
C ARG A 50 -2.82 -7.04 5.40
N GLU A 51 -3.83 -6.19 5.42
CA GLU A 51 -5.21 -6.64 5.52
C GLU A 51 -5.62 -7.47 4.30
N ILE A 52 -5.20 -7.05 3.13
CA ILE A 52 -5.49 -7.79 1.90
C ILE A 52 -4.82 -9.16 1.92
N ALA A 53 -3.56 -9.21 2.34
CA ALA A 53 -2.83 -10.47 2.42
C ALA A 53 -3.47 -11.42 3.44
N ASP A 54 -3.89 -10.88 4.58
CA ASP A 54 -4.59 -11.64 5.60
C ASP A 54 -5.89 -12.22 5.07
N LEU A 55 -6.67 -11.39 4.39
CA LEU A 55 -7.95 -11.82 3.85
C LEU A 55 -7.78 -12.90 2.79
N ALA A 56 -6.78 -12.74 1.94
CA ALA A 56 -6.50 -13.72 0.89
C ALA A 56 -6.15 -15.09 1.50
N GLN A 57 -5.32 -15.07 2.53
CA GLN A 57 -4.94 -16.29 3.23
C GLN A 57 -6.14 -16.93 3.94
N HIS A 58 -6.94 -16.09 4.59
CA HIS A 58 -8.12 -16.54 5.31
C HIS A 58 -9.14 -17.19 4.37
N GLN A 59 -9.29 -16.62 3.18
CA GLN A 59 -10.20 -17.14 2.17
C GLN A 59 -9.81 -18.56 1.75
N LEU A 60 -8.50 -18.80 1.62
CA LEU A 60 -8.00 -20.13 1.29
C LEU A 60 -8.28 -21.14 2.38
N GLU A 61 -8.24 -20.70 3.63
CA GLU A 61 -8.51 -21.57 4.78
C GLU A 61 -10.00 -21.91 4.92
N ILE A 62 -10.85 -20.96 4.59
CA ILE A 62 -12.30 -21.15 4.72
C ILE A 62 -12.84 -22.02 3.59
N SER A 63 -12.32 -21.86 2.41
CA SER A 63 -12.79 -22.61 1.26
C SER A 63 -12.25 -24.02 1.23
#